data_3e8b16201f7ccf134ac1cb45393fd894
#
_entry.id   3e8b16201f7ccf134ac1cb45393fd894
#
_cell.length_a   1.000
_cell.length_b   1.000
_cell.length_c   1.000
_cell.angle_alpha   90.00
_cell.angle_beta   90.00
_cell.angle_gamma   90.00
#
_symmetry.space_group_name_H-M   'P 1'
#
loop_
_entity.id
_entity.type
_entity.pdbx_description
1 polymer ?
#
loop_
_entity_poly.entity_id
_entity_poly.type
_entity_poly.pdbx_seq_one_letter_code
_entity_poly.pdbx_strand_id
1 'polypeptide(L)'
;MARNLPGFSRARWAGLAGGALVCGMLVACGGTEVDAQHSPPYPLAEFTQQTLDWQACAPERIGQDQEALLAALPDRTRCALLRVPLDYDHPAEGVLQIELLRVAAAQPQSRLGAIVFNPGGPGEDGLASALVHGMQWALASPEDVSGTQLREMSQRFDVIGFSPRGTGANHPLICDVPGTFEDQDSLTFDRSAENLQRAQRNAQRMARACLDNPLSAHIHTEATARDMDLLRAVLGDAQLNYIGYSYGTWLGSWYARLFPQRVGRMLLDSSLDVTQRLDDQFMLQDMANQRILDEIMLPFAERHRDTLALGSASELRAALLALPSSLKEALFDDMDFMDSSLLERAVLRMSAALGLDALMRSHPDADNDALLALVDSHLFAPVPRVNVAVARLARELIEALAGDENQAVKADWIETDAQGALRLLPEFTVNMAVRCNDTGTAGDAAYWLGVSNDQVARYPMVGGDTASKPCVYWPVSSRTIPPLSTIAGLPILMLQSRYDGATPVESAQATLAALPGARMILVENEYQHGLFPYGTECVDTQVANYFLQGTLPPRNSSCAGKALAGKAGA
;
A
#
# COMPACT_ATOMS: atom_id res chain seq x y z
N MET A 1 -1.44 46.09 14.22
CA MET A 1 -1.88 47.18 13.35
C MET A 1 -2.88 46.61 12.36
N ALA A 2 -4.14 46.96 12.57
CA ALA A 2 -5.29 46.51 11.74
C ALA A 2 -5.43 47.41 10.51
N ARG A 3 -5.84 46.82 9.36
CA ARG A 3 -6.53 47.54 8.28
C ARG A 3 -7.41 46.56 7.48
N ASN A 4 -8.68 46.60 7.78
CA ASN A 4 -9.89 46.87 6.99
C ASN A 4 -10.08 46.17 5.61
N LEU A 5 -11.06 45.30 5.58
CA LEU A 5 -11.85 44.88 4.43
C LEU A 5 -12.98 45.88 4.12
N PRO A 6 -13.45 46.05 2.89
CA PRO A 6 -14.76 46.60 2.60
C PRO A 6 -15.80 45.50 2.31
N GLY A 7 -16.99 45.68 2.88
CA GLY A 7 -18.14 44.83 2.74
C GLY A 7 -18.93 45.04 1.45
N PHE A 8 -19.73 44.04 1.08
CA PHE A 8 -20.83 44.16 0.12
C PHE A 8 -22.17 43.89 0.76
N SER A 9 -23.09 44.75 0.40
CA SER A 9 -24.40 45.05 0.97
C SER A 9 -25.46 43.98 0.69
N ARG A 10 -26.37 43.84 1.68
CA ARG A 10 -27.64 43.17 1.56
C ARG A 10 -28.62 43.97 0.70
N ALA A 11 -29.32 43.36 -0.24
CA ALA A 11 -30.54 43.86 -0.84
C ALA A 11 -31.73 43.04 -0.32
N ARG A 12 -32.62 43.75 0.42
CA ARG A 12 -33.97 43.28 0.79
C ARG A 12 -34.92 43.60 -0.38
N TRP A 13 -35.83 42.68 -0.68
CA TRP A 13 -37.09 43.01 -1.35
C TRP A 13 -38.25 42.49 -0.53
N ALA A 14 -39.18 43.42 -0.29
CA ALA A 14 -40.37 43.25 0.49
C ALA A 14 -41.58 42.91 -0.44
N GLY A 15 -42.52 42.26 0.15
CA GLY A 15 -43.67 41.61 -0.39
C GLY A 15 -44.73 42.46 -1.09
N LEU A 16 -45.68 41.76 -1.65
CA LEU A 16 -47.06 42.21 -1.86
C LEU A 16 -48.02 41.01 -1.74
N ALA A 17 -49.00 41.17 -0.90
CA ALA A 17 -50.10 40.25 -0.65
C ALA A 17 -51.24 40.48 -1.66
N GLY A 18 -52.03 39.45 -1.96
CA GLY A 18 -53.27 39.62 -2.70
C GLY A 18 -54.02 38.32 -2.97
N GLY A 19 -55.05 38.01 -2.17
CA GLY A 19 -56.38 37.61 -2.62
C GLY A 19 -56.66 36.14 -2.98
N ALA A 20 -57.49 35.54 -2.16
CA ALA A 20 -58.07 34.22 -2.25
C ALA A 20 -59.00 34.00 -3.47
N LEU A 21 -59.06 32.76 -3.94
CA LEU A 21 -60.30 32.10 -4.34
C LEU A 21 -60.16 30.56 -4.24
N VAL A 22 -61.07 29.99 -3.47
CA VAL A 22 -61.24 28.56 -3.23
C VAL A 22 -61.86 27.92 -4.48
N CYS A 23 -61.24 26.83 -4.97
CA CYS A 23 -61.95 25.85 -5.76
C CYS A 23 -61.36 24.47 -5.44
N GLY A 24 -62.12 23.66 -4.76
CA GLY A 24 -61.75 22.31 -4.38
C GLY A 24 -61.75 21.37 -5.58
N MET A 25 -60.65 20.68 -5.78
CA MET A 25 -60.58 19.40 -6.48
C MET A 25 -59.69 18.47 -5.67
N LEU A 26 -60.29 17.40 -5.21
CA LEU A 26 -59.63 16.23 -4.66
C LEU A 26 -58.80 15.61 -5.79
N VAL A 27 -57.50 15.84 -5.76
CA VAL A 27 -56.53 15.03 -6.50
C VAL A 27 -55.78 14.18 -5.49
N ALA A 28 -55.95 12.88 -5.61
CA ALA A 28 -55.21 11.87 -4.87
C ALA A 28 -53.72 12.12 -5.09
N CYS A 29 -52.97 12.49 -4.05
CA CYS A 29 -51.52 12.43 -4.04
C CYS A 29 -51.08 10.96 -4.06
N GLY A 30 -50.90 10.41 -5.24
CA GLY A 30 -50.02 9.27 -5.41
C GLY A 30 -48.61 9.72 -5.05
N GLY A 31 -48.13 9.33 -3.89
CA GLY A 31 -46.71 9.42 -3.56
C GLY A 31 -45.96 8.59 -4.57
N THR A 32 -45.22 9.23 -5.44
CA THR A 32 -44.13 8.54 -6.14
C THR A 32 -43.11 8.21 -5.06
N GLU A 33 -43.21 6.99 -4.53
CA GLU A 33 -42.04 6.32 -3.98
C GLU A 33 -40.96 6.43 -5.07
N VAL A 34 -39.88 7.14 -4.76
CA VAL A 34 -38.67 7.05 -5.54
C VAL A 34 -38.23 5.61 -5.35
N ASP A 35 -38.60 4.77 -6.29
CA ASP A 35 -38.06 3.44 -6.43
C ASP A 35 -36.55 3.60 -6.35
N ALA A 36 -35.97 3.13 -5.24
CA ALA A 36 -34.56 2.86 -5.18
C ALA A 36 -34.32 1.89 -6.32
N GLN A 37 -33.72 2.39 -7.40
CA GLN A 37 -33.43 1.63 -8.60
C GLN A 37 -32.74 0.34 -8.17
N HIS A 38 -33.52 -0.72 -8.07
CA HIS A 38 -33.01 -2.07 -8.10
C HIS A 38 -32.27 -2.17 -9.43
N SER A 39 -30.96 -2.14 -9.38
CA SER A 39 -30.16 -2.64 -10.48
C SER A 39 -30.76 -4.00 -10.87
N PRO A 40 -31.05 -4.27 -12.14
CA PRO A 40 -31.63 -5.53 -12.53
C PRO A 40 -30.76 -6.67 -11.97
N PRO A 41 -31.37 -7.79 -11.55
CA PRO A 41 -30.57 -8.92 -11.09
C PRO A 41 -29.75 -9.37 -12.29
N TYR A 42 -28.45 -9.00 -12.28
CA TYR A 42 -27.51 -9.57 -13.23
C TYR A 42 -27.62 -11.08 -13.18
N PRO A 43 -27.37 -11.80 -14.28
CA PRO A 43 -27.30 -13.26 -14.27
C PRO A 43 -26.02 -13.72 -13.55
N LEU A 44 -25.77 -13.20 -12.34
CA LEU A 44 -24.68 -13.60 -11.45
C LEU A 44 -25.00 -14.92 -10.71
N ALA A 45 -26.19 -15.49 -10.91
CA ALA A 45 -26.56 -16.76 -10.29
C ALA A 45 -25.56 -17.87 -10.59
N GLU A 46 -25.02 -17.90 -11.80
CA GLU A 46 -23.97 -18.86 -12.19
C GLU A 46 -22.72 -18.71 -11.34
N PHE A 47 -22.32 -17.48 -11.01
CA PHE A 47 -21.13 -17.20 -10.22
C PHE A 47 -21.39 -17.33 -8.71
N THR A 48 -22.54 -16.94 -8.22
CA THR A 48 -22.87 -17.00 -6.78
C THR A 48 -23.28 -18.41 -6.32
N GLN A 49 -23.69 -19.30 -7.23
CA GLN A 49 -24.08 -20.68 -6.91
C GLN A 49 -22.99 -21.71 -7.20
N GLN A 50 -21.80 -21.27 -7.60
CA GLN A 50 -20.66 -22.17 -7.81
C GLN A 50 -20.22 -22.80 -6.48
N THR A 51 -19.66 -24.00 -6.55
CA THR A 51 -19.03 -24.67 -5.42
C THR A 51 -17.53 -24.59 -5.57
N LEU A 52 -16.82 -24.18 -4.51
CA LEU A 52 -15.37 -24.15 -4.48
C LEU A 52 -14.82 -25.56 -4.26
N ASP A 53 -13.95 -26.00 -5.17
CA ASP A 53 -13.21 -27.25 -5.04
C ASP A 53 -11.91 -26.98 -4.26
N TRP A 54 -11.96 -27.21 -2.95
CA TRP A 54 -10.83 -26.97 -2.05
C TRP A 54 -9.83 -28.14 -2.10
N GLN A 55 -8.66 -27.88 -2.66
CA GLN A 55 -7.57 -28.84 -2.84
C GLN A 55 -6.35 -28.47 -2.00
N ALA A 56 -5.33 -29.36 -1.97
CA ALA A 56 -4.04 -29.02 -1.42
C ALA A 56 -3.41 -27.88 -2.23
N CYS A 57 -2.78 -26.91 -1.56
CA CYS A 57 -2.11 -25.83 -2.24
C CYS A 57 -0.81 -26.31 -2.90
N ALA A 58 -0.55 -25.87 -4.13
CA ALA A 58 0.71 -26.07 -4.81
C ALA A 58 1.75 -25.04 -4.31
N PRO A 59 2.88 -25.46 -3.74
CA PRO A 59 3.87 -24.54 -3.15
C PRO A 59 4.37 -23.48 -4.13
N GLU A 60 4.57 -23.84 -5.39
CA GLU A 60 5.02 -22.93 -6.45
C GLU A 60 4.07 -21.76 -6.74
N ARG A 61 2.82 -21.86 -6.26
CA ARG A 61 1.79 -20.80 -6.41
C ARG A 61 1.80 -19.79 -5.28
N ILE A 62 2.43 -20.12 -4.16
CA ILE A 62 2.42 -19.31 -2.93
C ILE A 62 3.80 -18.73 -2.64
N GLY A 63 4.82 -19.26 -3.30
CA GLY A 63 6.23 -18.94 -3.09
C GLY A 63 6.97 -20.08 -2.42
N GLN A 64 8.16 -20.39 -2.92
CA GLN A 64 8.99 -21.51 -2.43
C GLN A 64 9.35 -21.38 -0.94
N ASP A 65 9.49 -20.15 -0.46
CA ASP A 65 9.81 -19.86 0.95
C ASP A 65 8.65 -20.21 1.90
N GLN A 66 7.44 -20.45 1.38
CA GLN A 66 6.24 -20.73 2.17
C GLN A 66 5.95 -22.24 2.34
N GLU A 67 6.77 -23.13 1.78
CA GLU A 67 6.55 -24.58 1.84
C GLU A 67 6.49 -25.10 3.29
N ALA A 68 7.37 -24.60 4.15
CA ALA A 68 7.37 -24.96 5.56
C ALA A 68 6.08 -24.54 6.29
N LEU A 69 5.52 -23.39 5.94
CA LEU A 69 4.25 -22.92 6.47
C LEU A 69 3.09 -23.78 5.98
N LEU A 70 3.04 -24.12 4.70
CA LEU A 70 2.01 -25.03 4.15
C LEU A 70 2.03 -26.38 4.85
N ALA A 71 3.22 -26.91 5.19
CA ALA A 71 3.38 -28.17 5.87
C ALA A 71 2.97 -28.15 7.36
N ALA A 72 2.91 -26.98 8.00
CA ALA A 72 2.61 -26.86 9.42
C ALA A 72 1.11 -27.08 9.77
N LEU A 73 0.18 -26.74 8.86
CA LEU A 73 -1.27 -26.97 9.02
C LEU A 73 -1.89 -27.62 7.77
N PRO A 74 -1.44 -28.82 7.36
CA PRO A 74 -1.80 -29.42 6.07
C PRO A 74 -3.28 -29.74 5.95
N ASP A 75 -3.98 -30.00 7.07
CA ASP A 75 -5.42 -30.32 7.06
C ASP A 75 -6.31 -29.08 7.03
N ARG A 76 -5.78 -27.93 7.41
CA ARG A 76 -6.51 -26.66 7.49
C ARG A 76 -6.26 -25.74 6.28
N THR A 77 -5.11 -25.92 5.61
CA THR A 77 -4.71 -25.06 4.48
C THR A 77 -5.14 -25.70 3.18
N ARG A 78 -5.98 -24.99 2.43
CA ARG A 78 -6.52 -25.42 1.13
C ARG A 78 -6.55 -24.24 0.16
N CYS A 79 -6.44 -24.57 -1.12
CA CYS A 79 -6.55 -23.65 -2.23
C CYS A 79 -7.72 -24.00 -3.13
N ALA A 80 -8.30 -23.00 -3.79
CA ALA A 80 -9.40 -23.15 -4.73
C ALA A 80 -9.35 -22.05 -5.81
N LEU A 81 -10.17 -22.19 -6.84
CA LEU A 81 -10.40 -21.19 -7.86
C LEU A 81 -11.84 -20.69 -7.79
N LEU A 82 -12.00 -19.37 -7.73
CA LEU A 82 -13.28 -18.68 -7.81
C LEU A 82 -13.46 -18.12 -9.22
N ARG A 83 -14.54 -18.51 -9.90
CA ARG A 83 -14.90 -17.91 -11.19
C ARG A 83 -15.63 -16.60 -10.96
N VAL A 84 -15.20 -15.55 -11.67
CA VAL A 84 -15.82 -14.23 -11.64
C VAL A 84 -16.02 -13.71 -13.06
N PRO A 85 -16.99 -12.83 -13.34
CA PRO A 85 -17.11 -12.23 -14.67
C PRO A 85 -15.90 -11.35 -14.98
N LEU A 86 -15.46 -11.36 -16.24
CA LEU A 86 -14.47 -10.40 -16.73
C LEU A 86 -15.00 -8.97 -16.56
N ASP A 87 -16.22 -8.74 -17.01
CA ASP A 87 -16.94 -7.47 -16.89
C ASP A 87 -18.27 -7.69 -16.16
N TYR A 88 -18.47 -6.93 -15.06
CA TYR A 88 -19.70 -6.99 -14.27
C TYR A 88 -20.91 -6.34 -14.96
N ASP A 89 -20.66 -5.45 -15.92
CA ASP A 89 -21.72 -4.83 -16.71
C ASP A 89 -22.17 -5.76 -17.85
N HIS A 90 -21.26 -6.65 -18.30
CA HIS A 90 -21.49 -7.64 -19.35
C HIS A 90 -21.01 -9.05 -18.93
N PRO A 91 -21.64 -9.69 -17.95
CA PRO A 91 -21.12 -10.92 -17.31
C PRO A 91 -20.97 -12.13 -18.25
N ALA A 92 -21.61 -12.09 -19.42
CA ALA A 92 -21.53 -13.15 -20.43
C ALA A 92 -20.30 -13.04 -21.36
N GLU A 93 -19.54 -11.92 -21.30
CA GLU A 93 -18.47 -11.65 -22.27
C GLU A 93 -17.12 -12.25 -21.88
N GLY A 94 -17.00 -12.86 -20.71
CA GLY A 94 -15.78 -13.54 -20.27
C GLY A 94 -15.77 -13.89 -18.79
N VAL A 95 -14.84 -14.77 -18.44
CA VAL A 95 -14.68 -15.27 -17.07
C VAL A 95 -13.22 -15.19 -16.68
N LEU A 96 -12.95 -14.68 -15.47
CA LEU A 96 -11.65 -14.78 -14.81
C LEU A 96 -11.71 -15.85 -13.71
N GLN A 97 -10.55 -16.37 -13.34
CA GLN A 97 -10.37 -17.28 -12.21
C GLN A 97 -9.49 -16.62 -11.17
N ILE A 98 -10.07 -16.34 -10.01
CA ILE A 98 -9.38 -15.77 -8.84
C ILE A 98 -8.85 -16.93 -7.99
N GLU A 99 -7.57 -16.91 -7.69
CA GLU A 99 -6.95 -17.88 -6.81
C GLU A 99 -7.27 -17.56 -5.35
N LEU A 100 -7.59 -18.59 -4.58
CA LEU A 100 -7.93 -18.50 -3.17
C LEU A 100 -7.03 -19.42 -2.36
N LEU A 101 -6.60 -18.93 -1.19
CA LEU A 101 -6.04 -19.74 -0.12
C LEU A 101 -6.91 -19.58 1.13
N ARG A 102 -7.20 -20.70 1.80
CA ARG A 102 -7.90 -20.71 3.08
C ARG A 102 -7.06 -21.43 4.15
N VAL A 103 -6.91 -20.80 5.30
CA VAL A 103 -6.58 -21.48 6.56
C VAL A 103 -7.88 -21.61 7.35
N ALA A 104 -8.47 -22.81 7.37
CA ALA A 104 -9.78 -23.03 7.96
C ALA A 104 -9.80 -22.83 9.47
N ALA A 105 -10.93 -22.37 10.02
CA ALA A 105 -11.16 -22.28 11.46
C ALA A 105 -10.95 -23.64 12.15
N ALA A 106 -10.23 -23.66 13.28
CA ALA A 106 -9.99 -24.92 13.99
C ALA A 106 -11.26 -25.48 14.66
N GLN A 107 -12.27 -24.66 14.87
CA GLN A 107 -13.56 -25.03 15.48
C GLN A 107 -14.73 -24.68 14.52
N PRO A 108 -14.96 -25.48 13.47
CA PRO A 108 -15.97 -25.17 12.45
C PRO A 108 -17.39 -24.98 13.01
N GLN A 109 -17.74 -25.65 14.13
CA GLN A 109 -19.07 -25.57 14.75
C GLN A 109 -19.33 -24.21 15.42
N SER A 110 -18.27 -23.49 15.76
CA SER A 110 -18.34 -22.15 16.37
C SER A 110 -17.78 -21.05 15.45
N ARG A 111 -17.67 -21.33 14.14
CA ARG A 111 -17.17 -20.39 13.13
C ARG A 111 -17.99 -19.11 13.11
N LEU A 112 -17.31 -17.96 13.09
CA LEU A 112 -17.89 -16.61 13.02
C LEU A 112 -17.91 -16.04 11.59
N GLY A 113 -17.38 -16.76 10.63
CA GLY A 113 -17.25 -16.35 9.24
C GLY A 113 -15.82 -16.41 8.74
N ALA A 114 -15.59 -15.91 7.54
CA ALA A 114 -14.24 -15.70 7.00
C ALA A 114 -13.75 -14.29 7.30
N ILE A 115 -12.44 -14.13 7.48
CA ILE A 115 -11.73 -12.85 7.39
C ILE A 115 -10.95 -12.88 6.07
N VAL A 116 -11.29 -11.98 5.16
CA VAL A 116 -10.61 -11.83 3.87
C VAL A 116 -9.50 -10.81 4.02
N PHE A 117 -8.31 -11.16 3.54
CA PHE A 117 -7.11 -10.34 3.60
C PHE A 117 -6.78 -9.73 2.25
N ASN A 118 -6.34 -8.47 2.26
CA ASN A 118 -5.68 -7.84 1.13
C ASN A 118 -4.44 -7.07 1.60
N PRO A 119 -3.24 -7.44 1.14
CA PRO A 119 -1.98 -6.81 1.58
C PRO A 119 -1.80 -5.39 1.07
N GLY A 120 -2.38 -5.04 -0.07
CA GLY A 120 -2.28 -3.70 -0.64
C GLY A 120 -1.66 -3.66 -2.04
N GLY A 121 -0.68 -2.84 -2.20
CA GLY A 121 -0.03 -2.49 -3.45
C GLY A 121 -0.62 -1.21 -4.09
N PRO A 122 -1.65 -1.25 -4.96
CA PRO A 122 -2.40 -2.43 -5.49
C PRO A 122 -1.53 -3.40 -6.28
N GLY A 123 -2.00 -4.62 -6.45
CA GLY A 123 -1.32 -5.63 -7.26
C GLY A 123 -0.58 -6.70 -6.47
N GLU A 124 -0.50 -6.58 -5.14
CA GLU A 124 0.07 -7.63 -4.30
C GLU A 124 -0.86 -8.84 -4.18
N ASP A 125 -0.25 -10.04 -4.16
CA ASP A 125 -0.97 -11.30 -4.01
C ASP A 125 -1.32 -11.55 -2.53
N GLY A 126 -2.58 -11.81 -2.27
CA GLY A 126 -3.08 -12.05 -0.92
C GLY A 126 -2.87 -13.47 -0.38
N LEU A 127 -2.43 -14.44 -1.21
CA LEU A 127 -2.33 -15.85 -0.80
C LEU A 127 -1.28 -16.04 0.30
N ALA A 128 -0.06 -15.56 0.07
CA ALA A 128 1.03 -15.66 1.03
C ALA A 128 0.71 -14.91 2.33
N SER A 129 0.15 -13.70 2.23
CA SER A 129 -0.24 -12.91 3.41
C SER A 129 -1.24 -13.64 4.29
N ALA A 130 -2.29 -14.22 3.71
CA ALA A 130 -3.28 -14.98 4.48
C ALA A 130 -2.69 -16.24 5.10
N LEU A 131 -1.76 -16.93 4.41
CA LEU A 131 -1.05 -18.07 4.95
C LEU A 131 -0.25 -17.67 6.18
N VAL A 132 0.58 -16.63 6.07
CA VAL A 132 1.43 -16.13 7.17
C VAL A 132 0.57 -15.74 8.38
N HIS A 133 -0.48 -14.93 8.19
CA HIS A 133 -1.37 -14.53 9.29
C HIS A 133 -2.13 -15.71 9.89
N GLY A 134 -2.68 -16.59 9.05
CA GLY A 134 -3.38 -17.79 9.51
C GLY A 134 -2.49 -18.70 10.34
N MET A 135 -1.21 -18.85 9.95
CA MET A 135 -0.20 -19.62 10.69
C MET A 135 0.21 -18.93 11.98
N GLN A 136 0.50 -17.64 11.92
CA GLN A 136 0.84 -16.83 13.10
C GLN A 136 -0.23 -16.95 14.19
N TRP A 137 -1.52 -16.84 13.81
CA TRP A 137 -2.62 -16.96 14.75
C TRP A 137 -2.78 -18.40 15.27
N ALA A 138 -2.65 -19.40 14.41
CA ALA A 138 -2.80 -20.79 14.77
C ALA A 138 -1.71 -21.29 15.73
N LEU A 139 -0.49 -20.81 15.54
CA LEU A 139 0.70 -21.21 16.28
C LEU A 139 1.07 -20.27 17.42
N ALA A 140 0.33 -19.16 17.62
CA ALA A 140 0.56 -18.22 18.70
C ALA A 140 0.59 -18.95 20.06
N SER A 141 1.62 -18.72 20.87
CA SER A 141 1.69 -19.29 22.22
C SER A 141 0.73 -18.54 23.15
N PRO A 142 0.02 -19.24 24.08
CA PRO A 142 -0.73 -18.56 25.14
C PRO A 142 0.16 -17.71 26.07
N GLU A 143 1.48 -17.96 26.06
CA GLU A 143 2.47 -17.21 26.81
C GLU A 143 2.92 -15.93 26.11
N ASP A 144 2.66 -15.84 24.79
CA ASP A 144 2.94 -14.65 24.01
C ASP A 144 1.93 -13.55 24.34
N VAL A 145 2.36 -12.32 24.19
CA VAL A 145 1.47 -11.17 24.24
C VAL A 145 0.36 -11.35 23.21
N SER A 146 -0.90 -11.26 23.65
CA SER A 146 -2.09 -11.47 22.80
C SER A 146 -2.23 -12.85 22.15
N GLY A 147 -1.35 -13.80 22.47
CA GLY A 147 -1.34 -15.13 21.84
C GLY A 147 -2.63 -15.92 22.06
N THR A 148 -3.27 -15.76 23.23
CA THR A 148 -4.57 -16.39 23.52
C THR A 148 -5.66 -15.86 22.58
N GLN A 149 -5.74 -14.54 22.36
CA GLN A 149 -6.72 -13.89 21.51
C GLN A 149 -6.50 -14.24 20.02
N LEU A 150 -5.24 -14.21 19.55
CA LEU A 150 -4.89 -14.60 18.18
C LEU A 150 -5.26 -16.06 17.91
N ARG A 151 -4.98 -16.95 18.87
CA ARG A 151 -5.39 -18.36 18.78
C ARG A 151 -6.91 -18.51 18.73
N GLU A 152 -7.67 -17.74 19.52
CA GLU A 152 -9.13 -17.75 19.48
C GLU A 152 -9.64 -17.26 18.11
N MET A 153 -9.03 -16.24 17.51
CA MET A 153 -9.33 -15.82 16.13
C MET A 153 -9.12 -16.98 15.15
N SER A 154 -7.98 -17.70 15.24
CA SER A 154 -7.71 -18.89 14.41
C SER A 154 -8.68 -20.05 14.65
N GLN A 155 -9.29 -20.14 15.83
CA GLN A 155 -10.33 -21.14 16.12
C GLN A 155 -11.68 -20.79 15.52
N ARG A 156 -12.01 -19.49 15.42
CA ARG A 156 -13.34 -18.99 15.13
C ARG A 156 -13.51 -18.44 13.70
N PHE A 157 -12.43 -18.10 13.01
CA PHE A 157 -12.48 -17.55 11.65
C PHE A 157 -11.69 -18.41 10.66
N ASP A 158 -12.24 -18.56 9.46
CA ASP A 158 -11.41 -18.89 8.31
C ASP A 158 -10.57 -17.65 7.94
N VAL A 159 -9.30 -17.85 7.65
CA VAL A 159 -8.43 -16.82 7.07
C VAL A 159 -8.38 -17.05 5.58
N ILE A 160 -8.79 -16.07 4.78
CA ILE A 160 -8.86 -16.17 3.33
C ILE A 160 -7.94 -15.15 2.68
N GLY A 161 -7.02 -15.63 1.85
CA GLY A 161 -6.31 -14.82 0.87
C GLY A 161 -6.88 -15.04 -0.52
N PHE A 162 -6.78 -14.02 -1.34
CA PHE A 162 -7.13 -14.11 -2.76
C PHE A 162 -6.12 -13.34 -3.60
N SER A 163 -5.87 -13.81 -4.82
CA SER A 163 -5.12 -13.05 -5.83
C SER A 163 -6.08 -12.10 -6.53
N PRO A 164 -6.01 -10.78 -6.34
CA PRO A 164 -6.86 -9.84 -7.06
C PRO A 164 -6.78 -10.06 -8.57
N ARG A 165 -7.82 -9.67 -9.32
CA ARG A 165 -7.85 -9.81 -10.78
C ARG A 165 -6.59 -9.20 -11.41
N GLY A 166 -5.93 -9.93 -12.28
CA GLY A 166 -4.70 -9.54 -12.93
C GLY A 166 -3.41 -9.91 -12.19
N THR A 167 -3.46 -10.33 -10.89
CA THR A 167 -2.27 -10.77 -10.14
C THR A 167 -2.01 -12.27 -10.23
N GLY A 168 -3.05 -13.08 -10.10
CA GLY A 168 -2.93 -14.54 -10.08
C GLY A 168 -2.39 -15.14 -11.39
N ALA A 169 -1.77 -16.29 -11.30
CA ALA A 169 -1.14 -16.95 -12.44
C ALA A 169 -2.13 -17.42 -13.53
N ASN A 170 -3.43 -17.51 -13.23
CA ASN A 170 -4.42 -17.94 -14.23
C ASN A 170 -4.74 -16.84 -15.26
N HIS A 171 -4.76 -15.58 -14.86
CA HIS A 171 -5.05 -14.43 -15.72
C HIS A 171 -4.18 -13.24 -15.34
N PRO A 172 -2.84 -13.36 -15.47
CA PRO A 172 -1.93 -12.26 -15.13
C PRO A 172 -2.08 -11.11 -16.11
N LEU A 173 -2.07 -9.88 -15.62
CA LEU A 173 -1.92 -8.72 -16.47
C LEU A 173 -0.44 -8.53 -16.79
N ILE A 174 0.01 -9.10 -17.89
CA ILE A 174 1.36 -8.93 -18.43
C ILE A 174 1.28 -7.93 -19.57
N CYS A 175 2.16 -6.91 -19.54
CA CYS A 175 2.17 -5.87 -20.55
C CYS A 175 3.48 -5.92 -21.34
N ASP A 176 3.39 -6.25 -22.64
CA ASP A 176 4.56 -6.29 -23.52
C ASP A 176 5.00 -4.88 -23.89
N VAL A 177 6.27 -4.55 -23.62
CA VAL A 177 6.82 -3.20 -23.86
C VAL A 177 7.32 -3.10 -25.30
N PRO A 178 6.83 -2.15 -26.09
CA PRO A 178 7.35 -1.93 -27.45
C PRO A 178 8.73 -1.28 -27.39
N GLY A 179 9.78 -2.07 -27.68
CA GLY A 179 11.18 -1.65 -27.65
C GLY A 179 11.80 -1.77 -26.26
N THR A 180 12.69 -0.85 -25.91
CA THR A 180 13.41 -0.83 -24.62
C THR A 180 13.09 0.45 -23.84
N PHE A 181 13.28 0.42 -22.52
CA PHE A 181 13.30 1.65 -21.73
C PHE A 181 14.59 2.43 -22.00
N GLU A 182 14.49 3.73 -21.88
CA GLU A 182 15.65 4.61 -21.88
C GLU A 182 16.27 4.57 -20.48
N ASP A 183 17.59 4.51 -20.44
CA ASP A 183 18.33 4.61 -19.22
C ASP A 183 18.09 5.97 -18.56
N GLN A 184 17.69 5.98 -17.29
CA GLN A 184 17.36 7.19 -16.52
C GLN A 184 17.92 7.09 -15.11
N ASP A 185 18.43 8.20 -14.63
CA ASP A 185 18.87 8.36 -13.25
C ASP A 185 17.68 8.75 -12.35
N SER A 186 17.88 8.63 -11.03
CA SER A 186 16.90 9.04 -10.03
C SER A 186 16.42 10.49 -10.24
N LEU A 187 15.10 10.66 -10.33
CA LEU A 187 14.47 11.97 -10.51
C LEU A 187 14.62 12.89 -9.29
N THR A 188 15.05 12.36 -8.15
CA THR A 188 15.42 13.14 -6.97
C THR A 188 16.76 13.83 -7.18
N PHE A 189 17.73 13.17 -7.78
CA PHE A 189 19.13 13.60 -7.80
C PHE A 189 19.62 14.10 -9.16
N ASP A 190 19.04 13.63 -10.28
CA ASP A 190 19.27 14.20 -11.62
C ASP A 190 18.01 14.85 -12.18
N ARG A 191 17.97 16.18 -12.14
CA ARG A 191 16.90 17.03 -12.67
C ARG A 191 17.24 17.64 -14.02
N SER A 192 18.21 17.08 -14.74
CA SER A 192 18.51 17.53 -16.11
C SER A 192 17.29 17.38 -17.02
N ALA A 193 17.14 18.31 -17.95
CA ALA A 193 16.02 18.27 -18.89
C ALA A 193 16.01 16.96 -19.70
N GLU A 194 17.17 16.38 -19.96
CA GLU A 194 17.32 15.13 -20.69
C GLU A 194 16.80 13.95 -19.87
N ASN A 195 17.21 13.81 -18.58
CA ASN A 195 16.74 12.75 -17.70
C ASN A 195 15.23 12.82 -17.48
N LEU A 196 14.68 14.02 -17.22
CA LEU A 196 13.24 14.23 -17.08
C LEU A 196 12.45 13.83 -18.33
N GLN A 197 12.98 14.11 -19.53
CA GLN A 197 12.34 13.69 -20.77
C GLN A 197 12.41 12.17 -20.97
N ARG A 198 13.53 11.51 -20.61
CA ARG A 198 13.65 10.04 -20.65
C ARG A 198 12.60 9.41 -19.73
N ALA A 199 12.47 9.87 -18.51
CA ALA A 199 11.49 9.39 -17.54
C ALA A 199 10.04 9.55 -18.06
N GLN A 200 9.70 10.69 -18.66
CA GLN A 200 8.38 10.89 -19.26
C GLN A 200 8.12 9.95 -20.45
N ARG A 201 9.13 9.72 -21.32
CA ARG A 201 8.98 8.74 -22.41
C ARG A 201 8.83 7.32 -21.91
N ASN A 202 9.56 6.95 -20.85
CA ASN A 202 9.40 5.64 -20.20
C ASN A 202 8.00 5.47 -19.60
N ALA A 203 7.48 6.48 -18.89
CA ALA A 203 6.12 6.47 -18.36
C ALA A 203 5.06 6.32 -19.48
N GLN A 204 5.26 6.99 -20.62
CA GLN A 204 4.39 6.85 -21.78
C GLN A 204 4.45 5.43 -22.38
N ARG A 205 5.64 4.82 -22.46
CA ARG A 205 5.81 3.43 -22.94
C ARG A 205 5.12 2.44 -22.00
N MET A 206 5.27 2.59 -20.68
CA MET A 206 4.60 1.75 -19.69
C MET A 206 3.08 1.82 -19.84
N ALA A 207 2.52 3.04 -19.91
CA ALA A 207 1.09 3.22 -20.10
C ALA A 207 0.61 2.54 -21.39
N ARG A 208 1.32 2.75 -22.51
CA ARG A 208 0.95 2.17 -23.79
C ARG A 208 1.01 0.64 -23.78
N ALA A 209 2.06 0.06 -23.21
CA ALA A 209 2.21 -1.40 -23.11
C ALA A 209 0.97 -2.06 -22.47
N CYS A 210 0.45 -1.46 -21.41
CA CYS A 210 -0.72 -2.02 -20.73
C CYS A 210 -2.04 -1.64 -21.41
N LEU A 211 -2.15 -0.47 -22.05
CA LEU A 211 -3.35 -0.11 -22.84
C LEU A 211 -3.54 -1.01 -24.06
N ASP A 212 -2.47 -1.58 -24.59
CA ASP A 212 -2.53 -2.54 -25.70
C ASP A 212 -3.01 -3.93 -25.23
N ASN A 213 -3.06 -4.21 -23.89
CA ASN A 213 -3.64 -5.42 -23.32
C ASN A 213 -5.11 -5.17 -22.92
N PRO A 214 -6.11 -5.86 -23.56
CA PRO A 214 -7.53 -5.62 -23.28
C PRO A 214 -7.92 -5.89 -21.81
N LEU A 215 -7.19 -6.76 -21.10
CA LEU A 215 -7.47 -7.06 -19.69
C LEU A 215 -7.31 -5.82 -18.81
N SER A 216 -6.43 -4.89 -19.17
CA SER A 216 -6.14 -3.71 -18.35
C SER A 216 -7.38 -2.86 -18.04
N ALA A 217 -8.34 -2.78 -18.97
CA ALA A 217 -9.59 -2.04 -18.78
C ALA A 217 -10.50 -2.62 -17.68
N HIS A 218 -10.32 -3.90 -17.34
CA HIS A 218 -11.10 -4.63 -16.35
C HIS A 218 -10.39 -4.76 -14.99
N ILE A 219 -9.18 -4.18 -14.87
CA ILE A 219 -8.39 -4.18 -13.63
C ILE A 219 -8.60 -2.86 -12.89
N HIS A 220 -9.52 -2.88 -11.91
CA HIS A 220 -9.87 -1.71 -11.11
C HIS A 220 -10.57 -2.13 -9.80
N THR A 221 -10.56 -1.25 -8.80
CA THR A 221 -11.04 -1.54 -7.44
C THR A 221 -12.52 -1.92 -7.38
N GLU A 222 -13.38 -1.30 -8.18
CA GLU A 222 -14.81 -1.67 -8.19
C GLU A 222 -15.02 -3.14 -8.55
N ALA A 223 -14.35 -3.62 -9.59
CA ALA A 223 -14.47 -5.01 -10.02
C ALA A 223 -13.91 -5.96 -8.96
N THR A 224 -12.76 -5.65 -8.36
CA THR A 224 -12.18 -6.43 -7.26
C THR A 224 -13.11 -6.46 -6.03
N ALA A 225 -13.75 -5.36 -5.68
CA ALA A 225 -14.72 -5.32 -4.58
C ALA A 225 -15.96 -6.19 -4.88
N ARG A 226 -16.39 -6.27 -6.14
CA ARG A 226 -17.48 -7.18 -6.58
C ARG A 226 -17.02 -8.64 -6.55
N ASP A 227 -15.76 -8.94 -6.89
CA ASP A 227 -15.17 -10.27 -6.72
C ASP A 227 -15.20 -10.72 -5.25
N MET A 228 -14.88 -9.80 -4.33
CA MET A 228 -14.95 -10.06 -2.88
C MET A 228 -16.39 -10.36 -2.42
N ASP A 229 -17.40 -9.71 -3.01
CA ASP A 229 -18.79 -10.02 -2.66
C ASP A 229 -19.25 -11.36 -3.22
N LEU A 230 -18.80 -11.75 -4.41
CA LEU A 230 -18.99 -13.11 -4.92
C LEU A 230 -18.32 -14.13 -4.01
N LEU A 231 -17.07 -13.90 -3.61
CA LEU A 231 -16.36 -14.75 -2.66
C LEU A 231 -17.15 -14.93 -1.36
N ARG A 232 -17.62 -13.82 -0.75
CA ARG A 232 -18.47 -13.85 0.45
C ARG A 232 -19.71 -14.74 0.24
N ALA A 233 -20.40 -14.55 -0.89
CA ALA A 233 -21.62 -15.29 -1.19
C ALA A 233 -21.36 -16.80 -1.36
N VAL A 234 -20.28 -17.18 -2.06
CA VAL A 234 -19.89 -18.58 -2.29
C VAL A 234 -19.40 -19.25 -1.01
N LEU A 235 -18.78 -18.49 -0.07
CA LEU A 235 -18.44 -18.99 1.26
C LEU A 235 -19.67 -19.17 2.18
N GLY A 236 -20.84 -18.68 1.77
CA GLY A 236 -22.08 -18.74 2.55
C GLY A 236 -22.15 -17.73 3.70
N ASP A 237 -21.29 -16.71 3.71
CA ASP A 237 -21.23 -15.72 4.77
C ASP A 237 -22.22 -14.57 4.51
N ALA A 238 -23.04 -14.19 5.50
CA ALA A 238 -23.99 -13.10 5.38
C ALA A 238 -23.28 -11.74 5.24
N GLN A 239 -22.15 -11.58 5.91
CA GLN A 239 -21.32 -10.37 5.92
C GLN A 239 -19.87 -10.73 5.69
N LEU A 240 -19.11 -9.83 5.06
CA LEU A 240 -17.68 -9.94 4.86
C LEU A 240 -16.94 -9.33 6.05
N ASN A 241 -16.13 -10.13 6.76
CA ASN A 241 -15.10 -9.57 7.63
C ASN A 241 -13.83 -9.38 6.81
N TYR A 242 -13.11 -8.30 7.06
CA TYR A 242 -12.03 -7.86 6.19
C TYR A 242 -10.88 -7.23 6.98
N ILE A 243 -9.66 -7.53 6.56
CA ILE A 243 -8.45 -6.83 6.96
C ILE A 243 -7.76 -6.36 5.68
N GLY A 244 -7.63 -5.05 5.51
CA GLY A 244 -6.91 -4.46 4.40
C GLY A 244 -5.79 -3.56 4.88
N TYR A 245 -4.61 -3.76 4.29
CA TYR A 245 -3.42 -2.95 4.55
C TYR A 245 -3.21 -2.00 3.38
N SER A 246 -2.72 -0.78 3.66
CA SER A 246 -2.31 0.12 2.58
C SER A 246 -3.43 0.38 1.56
N TYR A 247 -3.20 0.09 0.27
CA TYR A 247 -4.24 0.11 -0.75
C TYR A 247 -5.46 -0.77 -0.38
N GLY A 248 -5.26 -1.85 0.38
CA GLY A 248 -6.39 -2.65 0.88
C GLY A 248 -7.41 -1.84 1.67
N THR A 249 -7.03 -0.72 2.27
CA THR A 249 -7.96 0.20 2.94
C THR A 249 -8.86 0.95 1.95
N TRP A 250 -8.33 1.30 0.79
CA TRP A 250 -9.08 1.83 -0.33
C TRP A 250 -10.07 0.80 -0.88
N LEU A 251 -9.61 -0.42 -1.14
CA LEU A 251 -10.44 -1.53 -1.58
C LEU A 251 -11.57 -1.84 -0.57
N GLY A 252 -11.25 -1.90 0.74
CA GLY A 252 -12.25 -2.08 1.79
C GLY A 252 -13.29 -0.97 1.83
N SER A 253 -12.88 0.28 1.62
CA SER A 253 -13.78 1.43 1.49
C SER A 253 -14.73 1.30 0.29
N TRP A 254 -14.22 0.86 -0.87
CA TRP A 254 -15.05 0.61 -2.05
C TRP A 254 -16.06 -0.52 -1.81
N TYR A 255 -15.61 -1.64 -1.24
CA TYR A 255 -16.50 -2.75 -0.88
C TYR A 255 -17.62 -2.26 0.04
N ALA A 256 -17.27 -1.52 1.08
CA ALA A 256 -18.25 -1.01 2.02
C ALA A 256 -19.28 -0.06 1.36
N ARG A 257 -18.84 0.82 0.47
CA ARG A 257 -19.71 1.75 -0.26
C ARG A 257 -20.65 1.04 -1.24
N LEU A 258 -20.19 -0.02 -1.90
CA LEU A 258 -21.02 -0.81 -2.81
C LEU A 258 -22.00 -1.72 -2.07
N PHE A 259 -21.59 -2.26 -0.92
CA PHE A 259 -22.33 -3.29 -0.19
C PHE A 259 -22.46 -2.98 1.31
N PRO A 260 -23.00 -1.81 1.72
CA PRO A 260 -22.99 -1.38 3.12
C PRO A 260 -23.71 -2.34 4.08
N GLN A 261 -24.70 -3.10 3.59
CA GLN A 261 -25.45 -4.09 4.38
C GLN A 261 -24.71 -5.43 4.53
N ARG A 262 -23.62 -5.63 3.77
CA ARG A 262 -22.82 -6.85 3.75
C ARG A 262 -21.48 -6.70 4.45
N VAL A 263 -21.22 -5.54 5.05
CA VAL A 263 -20.01 -5.29 5.84
C VAL A 263 -20.17 -5.94 7.22
N GLY A 264 -19.23 -6.82 7.55
CA GLY A 264 -19.04 -7.36 8.88
C GLY A 264 -18.07 -6.53 9.69
N ARG A 265 -17.06 -7.17 10.28
CA ARG A 265 -15.96 -6.47 10.97
C ARG A 265 -14.87 -6.12 9.97
N MET A 266 -14.50 -4.85 9.93
CA MET A 266 -13.56 -4.32 8.94
C MET A 266 -12.44 -3.56 9.64
N LEU A 267 -11.20 -4.02 9.46
CA LEU A 267 -9.98 -3.33 9.86
C LEU A 267 -9.34 -2.69 8.62
N LEU A 268 -9.08 -1.40 8.72
CA LEU A 268 -8.30 -0.62 7.76
C LEU A 268 -6.97 -0.25 8.44
N ASP A 269 -5.91 -0.95 8.07
CA ASP A 269 -4.58 -0.81 8.66
C ASP A 269 -3.67 -0.03 7.71
N SER A 270 -3.03 1.03 8.21
CA SER A 270 -2.21 1.93 7.39
C SER A 270 -3.03 2.57 6.27
N SER A 271 -3.95 3.47 6.67
CA SER A 271 -5.07 3.90 5.83
C SER A 271 -4.70 4.99 4.83
N LEU A 272 -5.07 4.78 3.57
CA LEU A 272 -5.19 5.84 2.56
C LEU A 272 -6.32 6.83 2.92
N ASP A 273 -6.26 8.04 2.35
CA ASP A 273 -7.36 9.01 2.41
C ASP A 273 -8.46 8.63 1.40
N VAL A 274 -9.53 8.03 1.90
CA VAL A 274 -10.66 7.59 1.06
C VAL A 274 -11.49 8.74 0.48
N THR A 275 -11.12 9.99 0.72
CA THR A 275 -11.78 11.20 0.20
C THR A 275 -11.10 11.77 -1.04
N GLN A 276 -9.86 11.35 -1.31
CA GLN A 276 -9.01 11.85 -2.40
C GLN A 276 -9.01 10.90 -3.61
N ARG A 277 -8.34 11.29 -4.69
CA ARG A 277 -8.03 10.40 -5.80
C ARG A 277 -6.92 9.43 -5.39
N LEU A 278 -7.02 8.18 -5.83
CA LEU A 278 -6.05 7.16 -5.44
C LEU A 278 -4.62 7.52 -5.91
N ASP A 279 -4.44 7.83 -7.19
CA ASP A 279 -3.12 8.08 -7.73
C ASP A 279 -2.45 9.35 -7.18
N ASP A 280 -3.26 10.35 -6.81
CA ASP A 280 -2.73 11.62 -6.28
C ASP A 280 -2.14 11.47 -4.86
N GLN A 281 -2.53 10.44 -4.10
CA GLN A 281 -2.08 10.25 -2.72
C GLN A 281 -0.63 9.78 -2.61
N PHE A 282 -0.11 9.11 -3.62
CA PHE A 282 1.27 8.63 -3.62
C PHE A 282 2.30 9.76 -3.53
N MET A 283 1.94 10.99 -3.90
CA MET A 283 2.81 12.16 -3.69
C MET A 283 3.04 12.50 -2.21
N LEU A 284 2.21 12.01 -1.28
CA LEU A 284 2.37 12.27 0.15
C LEU A 284 3.50 11.43 0.76
N GLN A 285 3.95 10.38 0.08
CA GLN A 285 5.03 9.51 0.52
C GLN A 285 6.36 10.26 0.66
N ASP A 286 6.67 11.18 -0.27
CA ASP A 286 7.88 12.00 -0.20
C ASP A 286 7.96 12.78 1.13
N MET A 287 6.86 13.40 1.54
CA MET A 287 6.75 14.11 2.81
C MET A 287 6.96 13.17 4.01
N ALA A 288 6.33 12.01 3.97
CA ALA A 288 6.36 11.04 5.06
C ALA A 288 7.76 10.43 5.21
N ASN A 289 8.39 10.04 4.10
CA ASN A 289 9.74 9.47 4.08
C ASN A 289 10.78 10.49 4.54
N GLN A 290 10.68 11.76 4.08
CA GLN A 290 11.56 12.82 4.57
C GLN A 290 11.38 13.05 6.08
N ARG A 291 10.15 12.97 6.58
CA ARG A 291 9.85 13.08 8.02
C ARG A 291 10.48 11.95 8.83
N ILE A 292 10.39 10.70 8.35
CA ILE A 292 11.07 9.56 8.99
C ILE A 292 12.57 9.80 9.04
N LEU A 293 13.16 10.23 7.93
CA LEU A 293 14.58 10.53 7.87
C LEU A 293 14.95 11.62 8.90
N ASP A 294 14.24 12.74 8.90
CA ASP A 294 14.58 13.91 9.70
C ASP A 294 14.23 13.75 11.19
N GLU A 295 13.12 13.07 11.53
CA GLU A 295 12.62 12.99 12.91
C GLU A 295 12.93 11.66 13.61
N ILE A 296 13.25 10.61 12.86
CA ILE A 296 13.52 9.27 13.41
C ILE A 296 14.97 8.85 13.15
N MET A 297 15.37 8.72 11.85
CA MET A 297 16.64 8.11 11.48
C MET A 297 17.85 8.98 11.88
N LEU A 298 17.84 10.27 11.55
CA LEU A 298 18.94 11.17 11.91
C LEU A 298 19.08 11.36 13.43
N PRO A 299 18.01 11.57 14.22
CA PRO A 299 18.10 11.59 15.68
C PRO A 299 18.53 10.24 16.29
N PHE A 300 18.15 9.10 15.68
CA PHE A 300 18.66 7.80 16.10
C PHE A 300 20.17 7.70 15.88
N ALA A 301 20.67 8.08 14.70
CA ALA A 301 22.09 8.11 14.38
C ALA A 301 22.88 9.01 15.36
N GLU A 302 22.35 10.20 15.69
CA GLU A 302 22.98 11.11 16.66
C GLU A 302 23.10 10.50 18.07
N ARG A 303 22.08 9.79 18.55
CA ARG A 303 22.13 9.07 19.84
C ARG A 303 23.22 7.98 19.88
N HIS A 304 23.58 7.42 18.72
CA HIS A 304 24.58 6.37 18.57
C HIS A 304 25.89 6.86 17.93
N ARG A 305 26.10 8.17 17.85
CA ARG A 305 27.23 8.80 17.15
C ARG A 305 28.60 8.29 17.58
N ASP A 306 28.79 8.03 18.87
CA ASP A 306 30.08 7.55 19.39
C ASP A 306 30.38 6.11 18.94
N THR A 307 29.35 5.30 18.70
CA THR A 307 29.45 3.93 18.19
C THR A 307 29.66 3.88 16.67
N LEU A 308 29.11 4.86 15.96
CA LEU A 308 29.08 4.92 14.50
C LEU A 308 30.11 5.89 13.90
N ALA A 309 30.83 6.65 14.74
CA ALA A 309 31.71 7.75 14.34
C ALA A 309 31.00 8.82 13.48
N LEU A 310 29.73 9.11 13.79
CA LEU A 310 28.90 10.09 13.09
C LEU A 310 28.86 11.42 13.85
N GLY A 311 28.49 12.49 13.15
CA GLY A 311 28.23 13.80 13.73
C GLY A 311 26.83 13.93 14.35
N SER A 312 26.43 15.16 14.65
CA SER A 312 25.06 15.50 15.00
C SER A 312 24.10 15.23 13.85
N ALA A 313 22.81 15.17 14.13
CA ALA A 313 21.77 14.97 13.10
C ALA A 313 21.87 16.02 11.97
N SER A 314 22.17 17.30 12.30
CA SER A 314 22.32 18.36 11.32
C SER A 314 23.59 18.21 10.47
N GLU A 315 24.72 17.81 11.07
CA GLU A 315 25.96 17.52 10.34
C GLU A 315 25.80 16.31 9.43
N LEU A 316 25.15 15.25 9.93
CA LEU A 316 24.85 14.05 9.15
C LEU A 316 23.95 14.39 7.95
N ARG A 317 22.88 15.17 8.17
CA ARG A 317 21.99 15.62 7.09
C ARG A 317 22.77 16.39 6.02
N ALA A 318 23.63 17.33 6.42
CA ALA A 318 24.44 18.09 5.48
C ALA A 318 25.43 17.21 4.71
N ALA A 319 26.05 16.24 5.38
CA ALA A 319 26.97 15.29 4.76
C ALA A 319 26.27 14.39 3.73
N LEU A 320 25.09 13.86 4.05
CA LEU A 320 24.29 13.04 3.13
C LEU A 320 23.85 13.84 1.89
N LEU A 321 23.44 15.10 2.06
CA LEU A 321 23.12 15.98 0.93
C LEU A 321 24.33 16.26 0.03
N ALA A 322 25.53 16.27 0.58
CA ALA A 322 26.78 16.54 -0.13
C ALA A 322 27.38 15.32 -0.85
N LEU A 323 26.83 14.12 -0.67
CA LEU A 323 27.25 12.91 -1.38
C LEU A 323 27.08 13.07 -2.89
N PRO A 324 27.90 12.40 -3.71
CA PRO A 324 27.69 12.28 -5.15
C PRO A 324 26.29 11.71 -5.46
N SER A 325 25.68 12.11 -6.58
CA SER A 325 24.32 11.68 -6.94
C SER A 325 24.18 10.16 -7.03
N SER A 326 25.15 9.48 -7.67
CA SER A 326 25.16 8.01 -7.77
C SER A 326 25.22 7.31 -6.41
N LEU A 327 26.00 7.84 -5.46
CA LEU A 327 26.09 7.26 -4.12
C LEU A 327 24.81 7.56 -3.29
N LYS A 328 24.18 8.71 -3.50
CA LYS A 328 22.85 9.00 -2.91
C LYS A 328 21.81 8.02 -3.46
N GLU A 329 21.77 7.84 -4.75
CA GLU A 329 20.86 6.89 -5.40
C GLU A 329 21.04 5.48 -4.83
N ALA A 330 22.26 4.94 -4.87
CA ALA A 330 22.57 3.63 -4.28
C ALA A 330 22.22 3.55 -2.78
N LEU A 331 22.36 4.64 -2.02
CA LEU A 331 22.00 4.68 -0.60
C LEU A 331 20.49 4.60 -0.40
N PHE A 332 19.70 5.42 -1.13
CA PHE A 332 18.28 5.58 -0.88
C PHE A 332 17.41 4.53 -1.58
N ASP A 333 17.88 3.89 -2.66
CA ASP A 333 17.17 2.79 -3.34
C ASP A 333 16.89 1.59 -2.43
N ASP A 334 17.82 1.27 -1.51
CA ASP A 334 17.67 0.17 -0.55
C ASP A 334 17.33 0.67 0.87
N MET A 335 16.78 1.89 1.00
CA MET A 335 16.38 2.43 2.28
C MET A 335 14.90 2.21 2.52
N ASP A 336 14.60 1.33 3.48
CA ASP A 336 13.23 1.00 3.84
C ASP A 336 12.63 2.05 4.79
N PHE A 337 11.54 2.69 4.37
CA PHE A 337 10.73 3.63 5.14
C PHE A 337 9.41 3.02 5.64
N MET A 338 9.24 1.71 5.51
CA MET A 338 8.02 1.01 5.87
C MET A 338 8.23 -0.02 6.98
N ASP A 339 9.45 -0.53 7.18
CA ASP A 339 9.78 -1.50 8.24
C ASP A 339 10.67 -0.88 9.32
N SER A 340 10.07 -0.61 10.48
CA SER A 340 10.79 -0.03 11.63
C SER A 340 11.84 -0.97 12.23
N SER A 341 11.76 -2.26 11.96
CA SER A 341 12.78 -3.23 12.40
C SER A 341 14.12 -3.05 11.67
N LEU A 342 14.12 -2.38 10.52
CA LEU A 342 15.30 -2.10 9.69
C LEU A 342 15.98 -0.75 10.02
N LEU A 343 15.50 -0.01 11.03
CA LEU A 343 16.05 1.31 11.41
C LEU A 343 17.57 1.28 11.64
N GLU A 344 18.07 0.28 12.37
CA GLU A 344 19.51 0.17 12.63
C GLU A 344 20.30 -0.06 11.33
N ARG A 345 19.81 -0.93 10.44
CA ARG A 345 20.41 -1.18 9.12
C ARG A 345 20.47 0.11 8.28
N ALA A 346 19.38 0.89 8.24
CA ALA A 346 19.33 2.15 7.51
C ALA A 346 20.41 3.13 7.98
N VAL A 347 20.59 3.28 9.30
CA VAL A 347 21.59 4.17 9.88
C VAL A 347 23.03 3.65 9.66
N LEU A 348 23.25 2.33 9.76
CA LEU A 348 24.54 1.72 9.41
C LEU A 348 24.90 1.96 7.93
N ARG A 349 23.90 1.90 7.04
CA ARG A 349 24.07 2.16 5.62
C ARG A 349 24.43 3.62 5.32
N MET A 350 23.85 4.59 6.06
CA MET A 350 24.28 5.99 6.00
C MET A 350 25.76 6.15 6.40
N SER A 351 26.19 5.48 7.48
CA SER A 351 27.60 5.46 7.90
C SER A 351 28.50 4.87 6.83
N ALA A 352 28.07 3.78 6.20
CA ALA A 352 28.79 3.13 5.10
C ALA A 352 28.98 4.06 3.89
N ALA A 353 27.90 4.76 3.47
CA ALA A 353 27.95 5.70 2.36
C ALA A 353 28.92 6.86 2.61
N LEU A 354 28.90 7.44 3.81
CA LEU A 354 29.83 8.53 4.18
C LEU A 354 31.28 8.05 4.23
N GLY A 355 31.53 6.85 4.77
CA GLY A 355 32.87 6.26 4.81
C GLY A 355 33.37 5.92 3.40
N LEU A 356 32.49 5.41 2.54
CA LEU A 356 32.81 5.12 1.14
C LEU A 356 33.13 6.40 0.34
N ASP A 357 32.36 7.48 0.52
CA ASP A 357 32.64 8.78 -0.08
C ASP A 357 34.02 9.31 0.34
N ALA A 358 34.41 9.16 1.61
CA ALA A 358 35.73 9.54 2.08
C ALA A 358 36.85 8.71 1.45
N LEU A 359 36.64 7.39 1.24
CA LEU A 359 37.57 6.51 0.52
C LEU A 359 37.70 6.92 -0.94
N MET A 360 36.61 7.15 -1.64
CA MET A 360 36.59 7.58 -3.05
C MET A 360 37.31 8.92 -3.24
N ARG A 361 37.11 9.88 -2.34
CA ARG A 361 37.82 11.18 -2.39
C ARG A 361 39.32 11.04 -2.13
N SER A 362 39.74 10.13 -1.27
CA SER A 362 41.16 9.91 -0.96
C SER A 362 41.85 9.04 -2.01
N HIS A 363 41.11 8.31 -2.81
CA HIS A 363 41.59 7.42 -3.86
C HIS A 363 40.80 7.64 -5.17
N PRO A 364 40.94 8.81 -5.82
CA PRO A 364 40.09 9.17 -6.96
C PRO A 364 40.25 8.31 -8.19
N ASP A 365 41.39 7.59 -8.30
CA ASP A 365 41.69 6.69 -9.42
C ASP A 365 41.38 5.21 -9.09
N ALA A 366 40.80 4.91 -7.92
CA ALA A 366 40.46 3.54 -7.55
C ALA A 366 39.23 3.07 -8.33
N ASP A 367 39.35 1.93 -9.00
CA ASP A 367 38.23 1.18 -9.55
C ASP A 367 37.48 0.41 -8.42
N ASN A 368 36.42 -0.28 -8.79
CA ASN A 368 35.59 -1.01 -7.84
C ASN A 368 36.36 -2.11 -7.09
N ASP A 369 37.26 -2.83 -7.76
CA ASP A 369 38.07 -3.87 -7.12
C ASP A 369 39.06 -3.26 -6.10
N ALA A 370 39.67 -2.14 -6.44
CA ALA A 370 40.52 -1.39 -5.53
C ALA A 370 39.73 -0.82 -4.35
N LEU A 371 38.52 -0.30 -4.57
CA LEU A 371 37.63 0.17 -3.49
C LEU A 371 37.23 -0.97 -2.55
N LEU A 372 36.87 -2.14 -3.08
CA LEU A 372 36.57 -3.33 -2.27
C LEU A 372 37.75 -3.73 -1.37
N ALA A 373 39.00 -3.72 -1.92
CA ALA A 373 40.17 -4.00 -1.13
C ALA A 373 40.46 -2.93 -0.04
N LEU A 374 40.16 -1.65 -0.33
CA LEU A 374 40.28 -0.57 0.64
C LEU A 374 39.26 -0.70 1.78
N VAL A 375 38.02 -1.10 1.48
CA VAL A 375 36.97 -1.34 2.48
C VAL A 375 37.43 -2.37 3.53
N ASP A 376 38.16 -3.42 3.13
CA ASP A 376 38.66 -4.46 4.03
C ASP A 376 39.64 -3.96 5.11
N SER A 377 40.37 -2.90 4.80
CA SER A 377 41.37 -2.31 5.69
C SER A 377 40.89 -1.02 6.38
N HIS A 378 39.73 -0.47 5.98
CA HIS A 378 39.21 0.78 6.50
C HIS A 378 38.49 0.61 7.83
N LEU A 379 38.70 1.58 8.74
CA LEU A 379 37.99 1.63 10.01
C LEU A 379 36.80 2.59 9.89
N PHE A 380 35.62 2.05 9.56
CA PHE A 380 34.37 2.81 9.46
C PHE A 380 33.80 3.20 10.81
N ALA A 381 33.99 2.37 11.83
CA ALA A 381 33.42 2.59 13.15
C ALA A 381 34.37 2.07 14.25
N PRO A 382 34.40 2.73 15.44
CA PRO A 382 35.32 2.37 16.53
C PRO A 382 34.99 1.01 17.18
N VAL A 383 33.74 0.57 17.09
CA VAL A 383 33.30 -0.72 17.67
C VAL A 383 33.46 -1.84 16.64
N PRO A 384 34.26 -2.90 16.93
CA PRO A 384 34.64 -3.90 15.92
C PRO A 384 33.45 -4.58 15.21
N ARG A 385 32.40 -4.98 15.96
CA ARG A 385 31.21 -5.62 15.36
C ARG A 385 30.42 -4.65 14.45
N VAL A 386 30.36 -3.38 14.82
CA VAL A 386 29.70 -2.32 14.03
C VAL A 386 30.53 -2.05 12.78
N ASN A 387 31.88 -1.98 12.93
CA ASN A 387 32.77 -1.82 11.78
C ASN A 387 32.58 -2.91 10.72
N VAL A 388 32.46 -4.18 11.14
CA VAL A 388 32.19 -5.30 10.23
C VAL A 388 30.86 -5.13 9.51
N ALA A 389 29.81 -4.70 10.21
CA ALA A 389 28.50 -4.48 9.62
C ALA A 389 28.52 -3.32 8.62
N VAL A 390 29.15 -2.19 8.98
CA VAL A 390 29.29 -1.02 8.09
C VAL A 390 30.14 -1.35 6.86
N ALA A 391 31.27 -2.06 7.03
CA ALA A 391 32.10 -2.49 5.91
C ALA A 391 31.36 -3.40 4.93
N ARG A 392 30.51 -4.31 5.42
CA ARG A 392 29.64 -5.12 4.56
C ARG A 392 28.68 -4.25 3.73
N LEU A 393 28.01 -3.28 4.37
CA LEU A 393 27.11 -2.37 3.68
C LEU A 393 27.85 -1.45 2.68
N ALA A 394 29.11 -1.08 2.96
CA ALA A 394 29.95 -0.35 2.00
C ALA A 394 30.23 -1.19 0.75
N ARG A 395 30.42 -2.51 0.88
CA ARG A 395 30.57 -3.42 -0.28
C ARG A 395 29.27 -3.48 -1.09
N GLU A 396 28.12 -3.65 -0.42
CA GLU A 396 26.81 -3.64 -1.08
C GLU A 396 26.61 -2.34 -1.88
N LEU A 397 27.07 -1.19 -1.35
CA LEU A 397 27.03 0.09 -2.07
C LEU A 397 27.98 0.12 -3.27
N ILE A 398 29.19 -0.44 -3.18
CA ILE A 398 30.14 -0.54 -4.33
C ILE A 398 29.54 -1.43 -5.42
N GLU A 399 28.93 -2.55 -5.04
CA GLU A 399 28.25 -3.45 -5.98
C GLU A 399 27.10 -2.73 -6.69
N ALA A 400 26.30 -1.93 -5.95
CA ALA A 400 25.25 -1.12 -6.54
C ALA A 400 25.79 -0.04 -7.50
N LEU A 401 26.93 0.61 -7.15
CA LEU A 401 27.60 1.59 -8.01
C LEU A 401 28.24 0.96 -9.26
N ALA A 402 28.70 -0.31 -9.15
CA ALA A 402 29.32 -1.01 -10.26
C ALA A 402 28.38 -1.18 -11.44
N GLY A 403 27.06 -1.23 -11.17
CA GLY A 403 26.04 -1.48 -12.17
C GLY A 403 26.44 -2.64 -13.11
N ASP A 404 25.63 -3.62 -13.32
CA ASP A 404 25.95 -4.57 -14.40
C ASP A 404 25.69 -3.82 -15.72
N GLU A 405 26.73 -3.53 -16.53
CA GLU A 405 26.58 -2.89 -17.85
C GLU A 405 25.60 -3.66 -18.77
N ASN A 406 25.20 -4.87 -18.36
CA ASN A 406 24.17 -5.70 -18.98
C ASN A 406 22.82 -5.67 -18.22
N GLN A 407 22.68 -4.92 -17.12
CA GLN A 407 21.42 -4.80 -16.39
C GLN A 407 20.60 -3.61 -16.92
N ALA A 408 20.04 -3.77 -18.12
CA ALA A 408 18.82 -3.07 -18.46
C ALA A 408 17.78 -3.38 -17.35
N VAL A 409 17.60 -2.41 -16.42
CA VAL A 409 16.54 -2.38 -15.42
C VAL A 409 16.17 -3.76 -14.85
N LYS A 410 16.99 -4.32 -13.93
CA LYS A 410 16.54 -5.42 -13.06
C LYS A 410 15.67 -4.85 -11.94
N ALA A 411 14.51 -4.37 -12.28
CA ALA A 411 13.43 -4.28 -11.34
C ALA A 411 12.70 -5.65 -11.32
N ASP A 412 12.37 -6.17 -10.17
CA ASP A 412 11.65 -7.44 -10.02
C ASP A 412 10.31 -7.49 -10.79
N TRP A 413 9.85 -6.33 -11.26
CA TRP A 413 8.63 -6.15 -12.05
C TRP A 413 8.84 -6.12 -13.57
N ILE A 414 10.06 -6.35 -14.06
CA ILE A 414 10.39 -6.47 -15.51
C ILE A 414 11.07 -7.81 -15.76
N GLU A 415 10.60 -8.51 -16.77
CA GLU A 415 11.32 -9.66 -17.31
C GLU A 415 11.67 -9.46 -18.78
N THR A 416 12.73 -10.14 -19.23
CA THR A 416 13.07 -10.21 -20.64
C THR A 416 12.72 -11.61 -21.13
N ASP A 417 11.86 -11.72 -22.14
CA ASP A 417 11.50 -13.01 -22.70
C ASP A 417 12.65 -13.64 -23.49
N ALA A 418 12.47 -14.89 -23.94
CA ALA A 418 13.48 -15.63 -24.69
C ALA A 418 13.87 -14.97 -26.03
N GLN A 419 13.09 -14.03 -26.52
CA GLN A 419 13.31 -13.27 -27.75
C GLN A 419 13.95 -11.90 -27.48
N GLY A 420 14.16 -11.53 -26.21
CA GLY A 420 14.73 -10.26 -25.79
C GLY A 420 13.69 -9.13 -25.70
N ALA A 421 12.39 -9.43 -25.76
CA ALA A 421 11.34 -8.44 -25.55
C ALA A 421 11.08 -8.22 -24.05
N LEU A 422 10.87 -6.95 -23.65
CA LEU A 422 10.59 -6.60 -22.26
C LEU A 422 9.12 -6.77 -21.94
N ARG A 423 8.84 -7.29 -20.75
CA ARG A 423 7.50 -7.46 -20.19
C ARG A 423 7.42 -6.86 -18.80
N LEU A 424 6.35 -6.14 -18.54
CA LEU A 424 5.98 -5.69 -17.20
C LEU A 424 5.14 -6.76 -16.52
N LEU A 425 5.51 -7.10 -15.28
CA LEU A 425 4.92 -8.18 -14.51
C LEU A 425 3.70 -7.71 -13.68
N PRO A 426 2.83 -8.63 -13.25
CA PRO A 426 1.53 -8.34 -12.63
C PRO A 426 1.56 -7.38 -11.46
N GLU A 427 2.53 -7.46 -10.56
CA GLU A 427 2.61 -6.58 -9.40
C GLU A 427 2.64 -5.11 -9.82
N PHE A 428 3.48 -4.76 -10.78
CA PHE A 428 3.58 -3.40 -11.31
C PHE A 428 2.41 -3.04 -12.22
N THR A 429 2.00 -3.93 -13.13
CA THR A 429 0.97 -3.60 -14.13
C THR A 429 -0.41 -3.47 -13.52
N VAL A 430 -0.75 -4.31 -12.52
CA VAL A 430 -1.99 -4.19 -11.75
C VAL A 430 -1.99 -2.92 -10.91
N ASN A 431 -0.84 -2.58 -10.27
CA ASN A 431 -0.68 -1.33 -9.55
C ASN A 431 -1.01 -0.13 -10.45
N MET A 432 -0.37 -0.08 -11.60
CA MET A 432 -0.59 0.99 -12.58
C MET A 432 -2.04 1.01 -13.10
N ALA A 433 -2.59 -0.13 -13.51
CA ALA A 433 -3.94 -0.20 -14.07
C ALA A 433 -5.00 0.23 -13.04
N VAL A 434 -4.92 -0.24 -11.79
CA VAL A 434 -5.85 0.15 -10.72
C VAL A 434 -5.77 1.65 -10.44
N ARG A 435 -4.56 2.19 -10.26
CA ARG A 435 -4.37 3.63 -9.99
C ARG A 435 -4.94 4.51 -11.08
N CYS A 436 -4.71 4.12 -12.34
CA CYS A 436 -5.16 4.90 -13.48
C CYS A 436 -6.65 4.71 -13.79
N ASN A 437 -7.21 3.50 -13.59
CA ASN A 437 -8.61 3.20 -13.88
C ASN A 437 -9.59 3.66 -12.80
N ASP A 438 -9.19 3.72 -11.53
CA ASP A 438 -10.13 4.04 -10.44
C ASP A 438 -10.60 5.50 -10.49
N THR A 439 -9.65 6.42 -10.43
CA THR A 439 -9.95 7.85 -10.30
C THR A 439 -9.19 8.71 -11.30
N GLY A 440 -8.32 8.09 -12.10
CA GLY A 440 -7.37 8.80 -12.93
C GLY A 440 -6.42 9.68 -12.11
N THR A 441 -5.67 10.54 -12.78
CA THR A 441 -4.74 11.50 -12.17
C THR A 441 -5.15 12.94 -12.45
N ALA A 442 -4.71 13.88 -11.62
CA ALA A 442 -4.92 15.31 -11.86
C ALA A 442 -3.91 15.83 -12.88
N GLY A 443 -4.36 16.75 -13.73
CA GLY A 443 -3.47 17.51 -14.63
C GLY A 443 -2.76 16.67 -15.70
N ASP A 444 -1.83 17.34 -16.38
CA ASP A 444 -0.99 16.79 -17.43
C ASP A 444 0.48 16.62 -16.98
N ALA A 445 1.36 16.22 -17.89
CA ALA A 445 2.79 16.04 -17.60
C ALA A 445 3.47 17.35 -17.11
N ALA A 446 3.04 18.52 -17.57
CA ALA A 446 3.60 19.79 -17.12
C ALA A 446 3.17 20.12 -15.69
N TYR A 447 1.92 19.84 -15.33
CA TYR A 447 1.43 19.94 -13.95
C TYR A 447 2.27 19.07 -13.00
N TRP A 448 2.45 17.78 -13.34
CA TRP A 448 3.18 16.84 -12.47
C TRP A 448 4.68 17.12 -12.40
N LEU A 449 5.27 17.66 -13.47
CA LEU A 449 6.64 18.18 -13.42
C LEU A 449 6.75 19.37 -12.42
N GLY A 450 5.76 20.26 -12.41
CA GLY A 450 5.68 21.34 -11.41
C GLY A 450 5.58 20.80 -9.98
N VAL A 451 4.71 19.83 -9.72
CA VAL A 451 4.58 19.14 -8.42
C VAL A 451 5.91 18.49 -8.02
N SER A 452 6.55 17.75 -8.93
CA SER A 452 7.84 17.10 -8.69
C SER A 452 8.95 18.10 -8.34
N ASN A 453 9.03 19.26 -8.99
CA ASN A 453 9.99 20.31 -8.66
C ASN A 453 9.76 20.86 -7.24
N ASP A 454 8.50 21.08 -6.87
CA ASP A 454 8.15 21.53 -5.52
C ASP A 454 8.50 20.47 -4.45
N GLN A 455 8.32 19.19 -4.77
CA GLN A 455 8.66 18.08 -3.87
C GLN A 455 10.16 17.96 -3.65
N VAL A 456 10.98 17.98 -4.70
CA VAL A 456 12.45 17.98 -4.54
C VAL A 456 12.95 19.17 -3.70
N ALA A 457 12.35 20.35 -3.90
CA ALA A 457 12.72 21.53 -3.11
C ALA A 457 12.41 21.38 -1.61
N ARG A 458 11.32 20.65 -1.26
CA ARG A 458 10.90 20.43 0.13
C ARG A 458 11.50 19.16 0.73
N TYR A 459 11.66 18.12 -0.06
CA TYR A 459 12.06 16.77 0.32
C TYR A 459 13.27 16.31 -0.50
N PRO A 460 14.44 16.94 -0.32
CA PRO A 460 15.57 16.84 -1.25
C PRO A 460 16.28 15.48 -1.27
N MET A 461 15.90 14.56 -0.37
CA MET A 461 16.51 13.24 -0.30
C MET A 461 15.60 12.13 -0.83
N VAL A 462 14.28 12.38 -0.95
CA VAL A 462 13.29 11.34 -1.28
C VAL A 462 12.18 11.83 -2.22
N GLY A 463 12.17 13.10 -2.63
CA GLY A 463 11.10 13.64 -3.47
C GLY A 463 11.48 13.68 -4.94
N GLY A 464 10.47 13.67 -5.82
CA GLY A 464 10.68 13.98 -7.25
C GLY A 464 10.11 12.98 -8.24
N ASP A 465 9.75 11.78 -7.84
CA ASP A 465 9.31 10.69 -8.75
C ASP A 465 7.97 10.99 -9.46
N THR A 466 7.21 11.94 -8.93
CA THR A 466 5.92 12.33 -9.53
C THR A 466 6.03 12.96 -10.93
N ALA A 467 7.23 13.32 -11.41
CA ALA A 467 7.45 13.79 -12.79
C ALA A 467 7.18 12.71 -13.86
N SER A 468 7.17 11.43 -13.47
CA SER A 468 7.09 10.27 -14.35
C SER A 468 5.86 9.40 -14.05
N LYS A 469 4.64 9.95 -14.25
CA LYS A 469 3.38 9.26 -13.95
C LYS A 469 2.74 8.63 -15.20
N PRO A 470 2.65 7.28 -15.30
CA PRO A 470 1.98 6.61 -16.42
C PRO A 470 0.50 7.00 -16.56
N CYS A 471 -0.19 7.29 -15.46
CA CYS A 471 -1.61 7.67 -15.48
C CYS A 471 -1.90 8.97 -16.27
N VAL A 472 -0.90 9.82 -16.48
CA VAL A 472 -1.01 11.02 -17.35
C VAL A 472 -1.30 10.63 -18.81
N TYR A 473 -0.84 9.47 -19.24
CA TYR A 473 -0.99 8.93 -20.60
C TYR A 473 -2.10 7.88 -20.70
N TRP A 474 -2.90 7.71 -19.63
CA TRP A 474 -3.99 6.76 -19.54
C TRP A 474 -5.34 7.45 -19.85
N PRO A 475 -6.32 6.75 -20.45
CA PRO A 475 -7.65 7.31 -20.65
C PRO A 475 -8.28 7.78 -19.34
N VAL A 476 -9.02 8.87 -19.38
CA VAL A 476 -9.71 9.38 -18.19
C VAL A 476 -10.70 8.33 -17.70
N SER A 477 -10.62 8.00 -16.41
CA SER A 477 -11.57 7.08 -15.77
C SER A 477 -12.99 7.64 -15.84
N SER A 478 -13.94 6.79 -16.24
CA SER A 478 -15.36 7.10 -16.20
C SER A 478 -16.06 6.58 -14.94
N ARG A 479 -15.32 5.95 -14.01
CA ARG A 479 -15.89 5.32 -12.84
C ARG A 479 -16.30 6.32 -11.79
N THR A 480 -17.49 6.12 -11.23
CA THR A 480 -18.04 6.96 -10.17
C THR A 480 -17.91 6.23 -8.84
N ILE A 481 -17.14 6.82 -7.93
CA ILE A 481 -17.02 6.31 -6.57
C ILE A 481 -18.36 6.55 -5.83
N PRO A 482 -18.98 5.50 -5.24
CA PRO A 482 -20.18 5.71 -4.44
C PRO A 482 -19.90 6.64 -3.24
N PRO A 483 -20.89 7.46 -2.80
CA PRO A 483 -20.63 8.48 -1.79
C PRO A 483 -20.29 7.88 -0.43
N LEU A 484 -19.40 8.53 0.33
CA LEU A 484 -19.00 8.12 1.68
C LEU A 484 -20.17 8.13 2.68
N SER A 485 -21.21 8.92 2.42
CA SER A 485 -22.40 8.97 3.28
C SER A 485 -23.08 7.60 3.46
N THR A 486 -22.92 6.68 2.50
CA THR A 486 -23.46 5.32 2.59
C THR A 486 -22.85 4.48 3.71
N ILE A 487 -21.63 4.82 4.13
CA ILE A 487 -20.83 4.07 5.12
C ILE A 487 -20.48 4.90 6.36
N ALA A 488 -20.95 6.15 6.45
CA ALA A 488 -20.59 7.07 7.52
C ALA A 488 -20.86 6.53 8.93
N GLY A 489 -21.88 5.67 9.09
CA GLY A 489 -22.27 5.06 10.37
C GLY A 489 -21.69 3.68 10.63
N LEU A 490 -20.94 3.09 9.71
CA LEU A 490 -20.39 1.74 9.88
C LEU A 490 -19.32 1.68 10.98
N PRO A 491 -19.32 0.61 11.81
CA PRO A 491 -18.37 0.44 12.90
C PRO A 491 -17.01 -0.09 12.39
N ILE A 492 -16.30 0.72 11.62
CA ILE A 492 -15.00 0.38 11.04
C ILE A 492 -13.90 0.65 12.06
N LEU A 493 -12.96 -0.28 12.22
CA LEU A 493 -11.74 -0.08 12.99
C LEU A 493 -10.60 0.34 12.06
N MET A 494 -9.83 1.35 12.45
CA MET A 494 -8.63 1.80 11.78
C MET A 494 -7.43 1.60 12.69
N LEU A 495 -6.29 1.25 12.12
CA LEU A 495 -5.01 1.13 12.82
C LEU A 495 -3.95 1.90 12.03
N GLN A 496 -3.12 2.70 12.70
CA GLN A 496 -2.21 3.62 12.01
C GLN A 496 -0.94 3.88 12.81
N SER A 497 0.22 3.85 12.17
CA SER A 497 1.48 4.36 12.70
C SER A 497 1.56 5.88 12.62
N ARG A 498 2.17 6.52 13.62
CA ARG A 498 2.36 7.99 13.64
C ARG A 498 3.20 8.49 12.47
N TYR A 499 4.20 7.72 12.08
CA TYR A 499 5.20 8.11 11.09
C TYR A 499 5.17 7.24 9.83
N ASP A 500 4.08 6.54 9.55
CA ASP A 500 3.94 5.68 8.36
C ASP A 500 4.45 6.39 7.10
N GLY A 501 5.41 5.76 6.40
CA GLY A 501 6.06 6.32 5.22
C GLY A 501 5.25 6.16 3.94
N ALA A 502 4.45 5.11 3.86
CA ALA A 502 3.66 4.79 2.67
C ALA A 502 2.27 5.43 2.70
N THR A 503 1.60 5.40 3.86
CA THR A 503 0.28 6.00 4.08
C THR A 503 0.32 6.93 5.30
N PRO A 504 0.67 8.20 5.09
CA PRO A 504 0.87 9.14 6.19
C PRO A 504 -0.33 9.26 7.11
N VAL A 505 -0.09 9.52 8.40
CA VAL A 505 -1.13 9.66 9.42
C VAL A 505 -2.20 10.69 9.05
N GLU A 506 -1.86 11.69 8.27
CA GLU A 506 -2.77 12.71 7.73
C GLU A 506 -3.87 12.08 6.86
N SER A 507 -3.53 11.06 6.05
CA SER A 507 -4.48 10.30 5.24
C SER A 507 -5.47 9.52 6.11
N ALA A 508 -4.98 8.84 7.14
CA ALA A 508 -5.83 8.13 8.09
C ALA A 508 -6.74 9.08 8.89
N GLN A 509 -6.23 10.26 9.28
CA GLN A 509 -7.00 11.28 9.98
C GLN A 509 -8.12 11.86 9.10
N ALA A 510 -7.85 12.10 7.81
CA ALA A 510 -8.85 12.55 6.85
C ALA A 510 -9.95 11.49 6.67
N THR A 511 -9.59 10.22 6.51
CA THR A 511 -10.54 9.10 6.47
C THR A 511 -11.37 9.00 7.75
N LEU A 512 -10.74 9.07 8.92
CA LEU A 512 -11.45 9.06 10.21
C LEU A 512 -12.43 10.22 10.33
N ALA A 513 -12.03 11.42 9.90
CA ALA A 513 -12.90 12.60 9.92
C ALA A 513 -14.13 12.42 9.02
N ALA A 514 -13.95 11.79 7.85
CA ALA A 514 -15.04 11.52 6.90
C ALA A 514 -15.98 10.38 7.34
N LEU A 515 -15.55 9.52 8.27
CA LEU A 515 -16.31 8.36 8.75
C LEU A 515 -16.65 8.47 10.25
N PRO A 516 -17.76 9.12 10.63
CA PRO A 516 -18.16 9.29 12.04
C PRO A 516 -18.31 7.97 12.83
N GLY A 517 -18.68 6.87 12.17
CA GLY A 517 -18.79 5.53 12.76
C GLY A 517 -17.45 4.87 13.05
N ALA A 518 -16.37 5.28 12.36
CA ALA A 518 -15.05 4.68 12.51
C ALA A 518 -14.38 5.01 13.86
N ARG A 519 -13.45 4.14 14.25
CA ARG A 519 -12.57 4.29 15.42
C ARG A 519 -11.14 4.05 14.98
N MET A 520 -10.18 4.78 15.54
CA MET A 520 -8.77 4.62 15.19
C MET A 520 -7.91 4.36 16.42
N ILE A 521 -7.01 3.40 16.29
CA ILE A 521 -5.89 3.16 17.20
C ILE A 521 -4.66 3.75 16.53
N LEU A 522 -4.06 4.78 17.14
CA LEU A 522 -2.83 5.37 16.67
C LEU A 522 -1.66 4.80 17.46
N VAL A 523 -0.67 4.25 16.75
CA VAL A 523 0.56 3.76 17.37
C VAL A 523 1.60 4.87 17.36
N GLU A 524 1.91 5.38 18.54
CA GLU A 524 2.84 6.49 18.74
C GLU A 524 4.30 6.03 18.65
N ASN A 525 5.19 6.87 18.17
CA ASN A 525 6.63 6.58 18.00
C ASN A 525 6.89 5.33 17.15
N GLU A 526 6.11 5.17 16.07
CA GLU A 526 6.21 4.03 15.17
C GLU A 526 6.09 4.52 13.72
N TYR A 527 6.87 3.91 12.81
CA TYR A 527 6.72 4.11 11.36
C TYR A 527 6.43 2.83 10.59
N GLN A 528 6.29 1.69 11.27
CA GLN A 528 5.92 0.42 10.64
C GLN A 528 4.67 0.58 9.79
N HIS A 529 4.75 0.20 8.52
CA HIS A 529 3.63 0.11 7.62
C HIS A 529 2.99 -1.29 7.71
N GLY A 530 1.67 -1.35 7.97
CA GLY A 530 1.00 -2.62 8.25
C GLY A 530 1.33 -3.13 9.66
N LEU A 531 0.38 -3.00 10.59
CA LEU A 531 0.66 -3.21 12.00
C LEU A 531 0.09 -4.51 12.57
N PHE A 532 -1.11 -4.94 12.16
CA PHE A 532 -1.73 -6.08 12.82
C PHE A 532 -1.33 -7.44 12.22
N PRO A 533 -0.86 -8.42 13.02
CA PRO A 533 -0.61 -8.33 14.47
C PRO A 533 0.71 -7.59 14.76
N TYR A 534 0.66 -6.66 15.71
CA TYR A 534 1.80 -5.80 16.04
C TYR A 534 2.70 -6.38 17.15
N GLY A 535 2.18 -7.35 17.92
CA GLY A 535 2.91 -7.98 19.01
C GLY A 535 2.95 -7.13 20.28
N THR A 536 1.93 -6.28 20.51
CA THR A 536 1.72 -5.57 21.78
C THR A 536 0.29 -5.78 22.28
N GLU A 537 0.13 -5.91 23.61
CA GLU A 537 -1.19 -6.12 24.21
C GLU A 537 -2.17 -5.00 23.85
N CYS A 538 -1.69 -3.75 23.85
CA CYS A 538 -2.52 -2.59 23.55
C CYS A 538 -3.15 -2.64 22.15
N VAL A 539 -2.39 -3.03 21.14
CA VAL A 539 -2.89 -3.08 19.74
C VAL A 539 -3.66 -4.37 19.52
N ASP A 540 -3.01 -5.51 19.74
CA ASP A 540 -3.54 -6.80 19.28
C ASP A 540 -4.79 -7.23 20.04
N THR A 541 -4.87 -6.93 21.36
CA THR A 541 -6.06 -7.25 22.13
C THR A 541 -7.27 -6.42 21.69
N GLN A 542 -7.09 -5.15 21.36
CA GLN A 542 -8.19 -4.31 20.89
C GLN A 542 -8.70 -4.76 19.51
N VAL A 543 -7.80 -5.11 18.60
CA VAL A 543 -8.17 -5.63 17.27
C VAL A 543 -8.84 -6.99 17.39
N ALA A 544 -8.28 -7.92 18.16
CA ALA A 544 -8.87 -9.24 18.37
C ALA A 544 -10.25 -9.17 19.01
N ASN A 545 -10.44 -8.32 20.03
CA ASN A 545 -11.75 -8.11 20.68
C ASN A 545 -12.78 -7.53 19.71
N TYR A 546 -12.35 -6.64 18.79
CA TYR A 546 -13.23 -6.17 17.73
C TYR A 546 -13.69 -7.32 16.82
N PHE A 547 -12.79 -8.20 16.39
CA PHE A 547 -13.17 -9.35 15.55
C PHE A 547 -13.98 -10.40 16.33
N LEU A 548 -13.62 -10.73 17.55
CA LEU A 548 -14.28 -11.79 18.34
C LEU A 548 -15.62 -11.36 18.92
N GLN A 549 -15.73 -10.12 19.39
CA GLN A 549 -16.85 -9.63 20.21
C GLN A 549 -17.59 -8.43 19.60
N GLY A 550 -17.02 -7.78 18.57
CA GLY A 550 -17.53 -6.53 17.99
C GLY A 550 -17.27 -5.30 18.88
N THR A 551 -16.38 -5.41 19.87
CA THR A 551 -16.06 -4.32 20.78
C THR A 551 -15.08 -3.35 20.13
N LEU A 552 -15.52 -2.12 19.89
CA LEU A 552 -14.68 -1.04 19.36
C LEU A 552 -14.02 -0.25 20.50
N PRO A 553 -12.77 0.21 20.30
CA PRO A 553 -12.14 1.15 21.24
C PRO A 553 -12.82 2.54 21.19
N PRO A 554 -12.44 3.46 22.09
CA PRO A 554 -12.78 4.88 21.93
C PRO A 554 -12.36 5.42 20.56
N ARG A 555 -13.05 6.50 20.08
CA ARG A 555 -12.86 7.00 18.71
C ARG A 555 -11.39 7.27 18.35
N ASN A 556 -10.66 7.86 19.28
CA ASN A 556 -9.25 8.22 19.14
C ASN A 556 -8.49 7.52 20.28
N SER A 557 -8.13 6.26 20.06
CA SER A 557 -7.26 5.52 20.98
C SER A 557 -5.82 5.68 20.54
N SER A 558 -4.87 5.57 21.48
CA SER A 558 -3.46 5.49 21.16
C SER A 558 -2.78 4.35 21.92
N CYS A 559 -1.78 3.75 21.31
CA CYS A 559 -0.88 2.77 21.88
C CYS A 559 0.56 3.24 21.71
N ALA A 560 1.41 2.90 22.66
CA ALA A 560 2.85 3.12 22.49
C ALA A 560 3.39 2.17 21.42
N GLY A 561 4.22 2.68 20.51
CA GLY A 561 5.00 1.86 19.60
C GLY A 561 6.04 1.02 20.34
N LYS A 562 6.53 -0.03 19.67
CA LYS A 562 7.75 -0.71 20.08
C LYS A 562 8.85 0.33 20.10
N ALA A 563 9.65 0.37 21.17
CA ALA A 563 10.70 1.38 21.24
C ALA A 563 11.56 1.30 19.97
N LEU A 564 11.59 2.38 19.21
CA LEU A 564 12.59 2.63 18.13
C LEU A 564 13.98 2.82 18.80
N ALA A 565 14.22 2.06 19.88
CA ALA A 565 15.44 2.04 20.61
C ALA A 565 16.25 0.91 20.02
N GLY A 566 17.32 1.27 19.37
CA GLY A 566 18.42 0.34 19.26
C GLY A 566 18.60 -0.31 20.61
N LYS A 567 18.57 -1.63 20.67
CA LYS A 567 19.09 -2.34 21.80
C LYS A 567 20.56 -2.00 21.86
N ALA A 568 20.88 -0.88 22.49
CA ALA A 568 22.25 -0.51 22.84
C ALA A 568 22.71 -1.63 23.79
N GLY A 569 23.56 -2.53 23.28
CA GLY A 569 24.27 -3.49 24.07
C GLY A 569 23.47 -4.74 24.48
N ALA A 570 23.34 -5.71 23.58
CA ALA A 570 23.33 -7.11 23.95
C ALA A 570 24.53 -7.80 23.30
#